data_e680c54666adb6873442293b47c1a97e
#
_entry.id   e680c54666adb6873442293b47c1a97e
#
_cell.length_a   1.000
_cell.length_b   1.000
_cell.length_c   1.000
_cell.angle_alpha   90.00
_cell.angle_beta   90.00
_cell.angle_gamma   90.00
#
_symmetry.space_group_name_H-M   'P 1'
#
loop_
_entity.id
_entity.type
_entity.pdbx_description
1 polymer ?
#
loop_
_entity_poly.entity_id
_entity_poly.type
_entity_poly.pdbx_seq_one_letter_code
_entity_poly.pdbx_strand_id
1 'polypeptide(L)' 'MANVVELRVGLHCDQCIKKILKTIKKFEADIEAYDIDTKLNKVMVTGNVTNEEVIRALQKIGKQASQWEQDSATNY' A
#
# COMPACT_ATOMS: atom_id res chain seq x y z
N MET A 1 -13.56 -1.69 12.29
CA MET A 1 -13.98 -2.13 10.98
C MET A 1 -12.83 -2.15 10.02
N ALA A 2 -12.84 -3.07 9.10
CA ALA A 2 -11.76 -3.17 8.12
C ALA A 2 -11.96 -2.18 7.00
N ASN A 3 -10.88 -1.51 6.62
CA ASN A 3 -10.85 -0.62 5.47
C ASN A 3 -10.01 -1.27 4.39
N VAL A 4 -10.28 -0.95 3.14
CA VAL A 4 -9.44 -1.39 2.04
C VAL A 4 -8.62 -0.18 1.60
N VAL A 5 -7.30 -0.31 1.71
CA VAL A 5 -6.37 0.74 1.31
C VAL A 5 -5.69 0.31 0.03
N GLU A 6 -5.82 1.10 -1.03
CA GLU A 6 -5.19 0.82 -2.31
C GLU A 6 -4.21 1.93 -2.61
N LEU A 7 -2.96 1.57 -2.86
CA LEU A 7 -1.90 2.54 -3.08
C LEU A 7 -1.10 2.20 -4.32
N ARG A 8 -0.58 3.23 -4.95
CA ARG A 8 0.35 3.08 -6.06
C ARG A 8 1.76 3.28 -5.51
N VAL A 9 2.58 2.26 -5.63
CA VAL A 9 3.95 2.29 -5.11
C VAL A 9 4.85 1.64 -6.15
N GLY A 10 6.00 2.23 -6.43
CA GLY A 10 6.94 1.63 -7.37
C GLY A 10 7.45 0.29 -6.85
N LEU A 11 7.21 -0.76 -7.61
CA LEU A 11 7.62 -2.11 -7.25
C LEU A 11 8.65 -2.60 -8.25
N HIS A 12 9.74 -1.85 -8.40
CA HIS A 12 10.70 -2.10 -9.46
C HIS A 12 11.79 -3.10 -9.11
N CYS A 13 11.99 -3.40 -7.86
CA CYS A 13 13.04 -4.33 -7.49
C CYS A 13 12.61 -5.17 -6.30
N ASP A 14 13.25 -6.33 -6.16
CA ASP A 14 12.91 -7.25 -5.09
C ASP A 14 13.14 -6.65 -3.72
N GLN A 15 14.19 -5.86 -3.57
CA GLN A 15 14.48 -5.25 -2.29
C GLN A 15 13.40 -4.24 -1.91
N CYS A 16 12.87 -3.53 -2.88
CA CYS A 16 11.79 -2.60 -2.65
C CYS A 16 10.56 -3.32 -2.12
N ILE A 17 10.24 -4.43 -2.75
CA ILE A 17 9.09 -5.24 -2.35
C ILE A 17 9.30 -5.77 -0.93
N LYS A 18 10.50 -6.23 -0.61
CA LYS A 18 10.80 -6.74 0.72
C LYS A 18 10.66 -5.67 1.79
N LYS A 19 11.11 -4.44 1.48
CA LYS A 19 10.97 -3.33 2.42
C LYS A 19 9.51 -2.99 2.66
N ILE A 20 8.72 -3.01 1.60
CA ILE A 20 7.30 -2.74 1.70
C ILE A 20 6.62 -3.80 2.55
N LEU A 21 6.95 -5.06 2.34
CA LEU A 21 6.39 -6.15 3.13
C LEU A 21 6.75 -6.02 4.60
N LYS A 22 7.99 -5.66 4.90
CA LYS A 22 8.39 -5.44 6.29
C LYS A 22 7.59 -4.32 6.93
N THR A 23 7.36 -3.25 6.16
CA THR A 23 6.59 -2.13 6.66
C THR A 23 5.15 -2.54 6.95
N ILE A 24 4.57 -3.30 6.04
CA ILE A 24 3.20 -3.80 6.23
C ILE A 24 3.13 -4.69 7.47
N LYS A 25 4.14 -5.52 7.70
CA LYS A 25 4.16 -6.39 8.86
C LYS A 25 4.18 -5.64 10.18
N LYS A 26 4.66 -4.40 10.19
CA LYS A 26 4.63 -3.60 11.40
C LYS A 26 3.20 -3.27 11.84
N PHE A 27 2.27 -3.32 10.89
CA PHE A 27 0.86 -3.07 11.20
C PHE A 27 0.09 -4.38 11.38
N GLU A 28 0.80 -5.48 11.61
CA GLU A 28 0.20 -6.81 11.60
C GLU A 28 -1.03 -6.92 12.51
N ALA A 29 -0.99 -6.26 13.65
CA ALA A 29 -2.11 -6.30 14.58
C ALA A 29 -3.38 -5.67 14.01
N ASP A 30 -3.22 -4.75 13.06
CA ASP A 30 -4.33 -4.02 12.48
C ASP A 30 -4.68 -4.48 11.07
N ILE A 31 -3.86 -5.31 10.45
CA ILE A 31 -4.05 -5.74 9.08
C ILE A 31 -4.60 -7.16 9.04
N GLU A 32 -5.69 -7.33 8.29
CA GLU A 32 -6.28 -8.64 8.09
C GLU A 32 -5.70 -9.35 6.88
N ALA A 33 -5.41 -8.58 5.82
CA ALA A 33 -4.89 -9.16 4.59
C ALA A 33 -4.17 -8.09 3.79
N TYR A 34 -3.30 -8.51 2.89
CA TYR A 34 -2.65 -7.57 1.97
C TYR A 34 -2.38 -8.29 0.66
N ASP A 35 -2.17 -7.50 -0.39
CA ASP A 35 -1.86 -8.04 -1.70
C ASP A 35 -0.95 -7.04 -2.41
N ILE A 36 0.03 -7.55 -3.12
CA ILE A 36 0.97 -6.72 -3.86
C ILE A 36 0.96 -7.20 -5.31
N ASP A 37 0.59 -6.29 -6.22
CA ASP A 37 0.55 -6.58 -7.63
C ASP A 37 1.68 -5.82 -8.32
N THR A 38 2.73 -6.52 -8.68
CA THR A 38 3.91 -5.90 -9.28
C THR A 38 3.65 -5.39 -10.69
N LYS A 39 2.70 -5.98 -11.38
CA LYS A 39 2.39 -5.54 -12.73
C LYS A 39 1.71 -4.19 -12.75
N LEU A 40 0.91 -3.92 -11.74
CA LEU A 40 0.18 -2.67 -11.65
C LEU A 40 0.85 -1.67 -10.73
N ASN A 41 1.93 -2.06 -10.06
CA ASN A 41 2.57 -1.25 -9.01
C ASN A 41 1.54 -0.87 -7.95
N LYS A 42 0.75 -1.85 -7.57
CA LYS A 42 -0.35 -1.63 -6.64
C LYS A 42 -0.14 -2.41 -5.35
N VAL A 43 -0.36 -1.75 -4.24
CA VAL A 43 -0.34 -2.40 -2.94
C VAL A 43 -1.73 -2.24 -2.34
N MET A 44 -2.33 -3.34 -1.94
CA MET A 44 -3.64 -3.33 -1.33
C MET A 44 -3.54 -3.90 0.07
N VAL A 45 -4.10 -3.21 1.03
CA VAL A 45 -4.07 -3.63 2.44
C VAL A 45 -5.49 -3.53 2.97
N THR A 46 -5.92 -4.58 3.64
CA THR A 46 -7.24 -4.61 4.26
C THR A 46 -7.06 -4.72 5.77
N GLY A 47 -7.66 -3.82 6.51
CA GLY A 47 -7.56 -3.86 7.95
C GLY A 47 -7.96 -2.54 8.58
N ASN A 48 -7.64 -2.39 9.84
CA ASN A 48 -7.99 -1.19 10.59
C ASN A 48 -6.89 -0.14 10.45
N VAL A 49 -6.59 0.25 9.21
CA VAL A 49 -5.56 1.24 8.90
C VAL A 49 -6.11 2.24 7.90
N THR A 50 -5.50 3.41 7.85
CA THR A 50 -5.89 4.44 6.89
C THR A 50 -4.84 4.58 5.79
N ASN A 51 -5.25 5.20 4.66
CA ASN A 51 -4.32 5.47 3.57
C ASN A 51 -3.13 6.28 4.08
N GLU A 52 -3.38 7.29 4.88
CA GLU A 52 -2.31 8.14 5.37
C GLU A 52 -1.30 7.40 6.22
N GLU A 53 -1.76 6.50 7.07
CA GLU A 53 -0.86 5.74 7.92
C GLU A 53 0.09 4.89 7.10
N VAL A 54 -0.45 4.20 6.10
CA VAL A 54 0.36 3.32 5.26
C VAL A 54 1.30 4.14 4.38
N ILE A 55 0.81 5.24 3.81
CA ILE A 55 1.63 6.12 2.97
C ILE A 55 2.80 6.67 3.77
N ARG A 56 2.55 7.15 4.99
CA ARG A 56 3.62 7.68 5.83
C ARG A 56 4.66 6.63 6.17
N ALA A 57 4.21 5.42 6.46
CA ALA A 57 5.12 4.33 6.77
C ALA A 57 6.02 4.02 5.58
N LEU A 58 5.45 4.02 4.38
CA LEU A 58 6.23 3.76 3.17
C LEU A 58 7.19 4.90 2.86
N GLN A 59 6.79 6.14 3.12
CA GLN A 59 7.67 7.28 2.93
C GLN A 59 8.89 7.21 3.84
N LYS A 60 8.73 6.68 5.05
CA LYS A 60 9.84 6.56 5.99
C LYS A 60 10.93 5.62 5.49
N ILE A 61 10.59 4.66 4.65
CA ILE A 61 11.59 3.76 4.09
C ILE A 61 12.06 4.20 2.72
N GLY A 62 11.72 5.43 2.34
CA GLY A 62 12.18 6.00 1.07
C GLY A 62 11.34 5.65 -0.13
N LYS A 63 10.12 5.17 0.08
CA LYS A 63 9.24 4.84 -1.03
C LYS A 63 8.18 5.91 -1.19
N GLN A 64 7.97 6.33 -2.42
CA GLN A 64 6.89 7.25 -2.72
C GLN A 64 5.63 6.44 -2.96
N ALA A 65 4.62 6.70 -2.17
CA ALA A 65 3.35 6.01 -2.30
C ALA A 65 2.27 7.07 -2.47
N SER A 66 1.30 6.77 -3.33
CA SER A 66 0.16 7.66 -3.50
C SER A 66 -1.11 6.83 -3.50
N GLN A 67 -2.22 7.48 -3.19
CA GLN A 67 -3.49 6.80 -3.20
C GLN A 67 -3.82 6.33 -4.62
N TRP A 68 -4.36 5.14 -4.72
CA TRP A 68 -4.74 4.60 -6.02
C TRP A 68 -5.95 5.34 -6.57
N GLU A 69 -5.81 5.81 -7.82
CA GLU A 69 -6.88 6.58 -8.41
C GLU A 69 -7.61 5.76 -9.41
N GLN A 70 -8.43 4.86 -8.97
CA GLN A 70 -9.00 4.02 -9.96
C GLN A 70 -10.25 4.58 -10.53
N ASP A 71 -10.90 5.52 -9.94
CA ASP A 71 -12.05 5.91 -10.49
C ASP A 71 -12.11 7.09 -11.08
N SER A 72 -11.18 7.61 -11.09
CA SER A 72 -11.16 8.73 -11.73
C SER A 72 -11.88 8.66 -12.92
N ALA A 73 -12.01 7.76 -13.07
CA ALA A 73 -12.63 7.78 -14.10
C ALA A 73 -13.87 8.11 -14.09
N THR A 74 -13.95 8.30 -13.67
CA THR A 74 -14.83 8.45 -13.96
C THR A 74 -15.27 9.33 -14.19
N ASN A 75 -15.31 9.56 -14.14
CA ASN A 75 -15.73 10.14 -14.32
C ASN A 75 -15.92 10.78 -15.03
N TYR A 76 -16.07 10.97 -15.22
CA TYR A 76 -16.48 11.44 -15.91
C TYR A 76 -16.69 11.41 -16.48
#